data_6f365bcc975a73e50bcbb9263689f251
#
_entry.id   6f365bcc975a73e50bcbb9263689f251
#
_cell.length_a   1.000
_cell.length_b   1.000
_cell.length_c   1.000
_cell.angle_alpha   90.00
_cell.angle_beta   90.00
_cell.angle_gamma   90.00
#
_symmetry.space_group_name_H-M   'P 1'
#
loop_
_entity.id
_entity.type
_entity.pdbx_description
1 polymer ?
#
loop_
_entity_poly.entity_id
_entity_poly.type
_entity_poly.pdbx_seq_one_letter_code
_entity_poly.pdbx_strand_id
1 'polypeptide(L)'
;MVEKIREQVEKRRTFAIISHPDAGKTTLTEKLLLFGGAIREAGTVKGKKTGKYAKSDWMDIEKQRGISVTSSVMQLDYDNKIINILDTPGHEDFSEDTYRTLMAVDSAVMVIDGAKGIEAQTLKLFKVCRMRGIPIFTFINKVDREIKDPLELLAEIEEKLEIETYPMNLPVGMGQNFFGIMDRKNHFIEPFKEDSDFVELDEEYKIVDDNPIAQDTMYKKCVDDMILITEAGVDYDYEKQLKGEQTPVFFGSALSSFGVESFLNYYVDNAPTPKGRHGVNEEDIQPTGEDFSGFIFKIQANMDPKHRDRIAFLRVCSGEFNRGMDVNLARTGKKLKISRSTNFMADDKATVDVAYAGDIIGLYDSGNYQIGDTLYQNKKVEFEALPSFTPEIFVKVSAKNVLKQKHFHKGVEQLVQEGAIQYYKTLHTNQIILGAVGQLQFEVFEHRMKNEYNTEVVMERIGQKTTRWIENEDSINENMSSSRSILVKDLYDNYVFLFENDFAMNWFSDKYPEVKLFSKL
;
A
#
# COMPACT_ATOMS: atom_id res chain seq x y z
N MET A 1 -25.58 -17.76 -11.92
CA MET A 1 -24.51 -17.50 -10.94
C MET A 1 -23.37 -16.75 -11.62
N VAL A 2 -22.80 -17.24 -12.72
CA VAL A 2 -21.69 -16.61 -13.46
C VAL A 2 -22.00 -15.15 -13.87
N GLU A 3 -23.20 -14.87 -14.39
CA GLU A 3 -23.57 -13.51 -14.83
C GLU A 3 -23.64 -12.53 -13.65
N LYS A 4 -24.16 -12.95 -12.49
CA LYS A 4 -24.16 -12.16 -11.25
C LYS A 4 -22.73 -11.88 -10.79
N ILE A 5 -21.84 -12.89 -10.81
CA ILE A 5 -20.44 -12.72 -10.42
C ILE A 5 -19.75 -11.72 -11.36
N ARG A 6 -19.95 -11.84 -12.68
CA ARG A 6 -19.39 -10.90 -13.67
C ARG A 6 -19.85 -9.47 -13.40
N GLU A 7 -21.16 -9.24 -13.23
CA GLU A 7 -21.70 -7.92 -12.92
C GLU A 7 -21.09 -7.34 -11.64
N GLN A 8 -20.93 -8.17 -10.61
CA GLN A 8 -20.35 -7.74 -9.35
C GLN A 8 -18.86 -7.43 -9.46
N VAL A 9 -18.11 -8.19 -10.25
CA VAL A 9 -16.68 -7.94 -10.52
C VAL A 9 -16.50 -6.62 -11.29
N GLU A 10 -17.34 -6.34 -12.28
CA GLU A 10 -17.30 -5.11 -13.09
C GLU A 10 -17.56 -3.83 -12.28
N LYS A 11 -18.26 -3.94 -11.14
CA LYS A 11 -18.49 -2.83 -10.23
C LYS A 11 -17.30 -2.50 -9.34
N ARG A 12 -16.27 -3.34 -9.25
CA ARG A 12 -15.18 -3.19 -8.27
C ARG A 12 -13.97 -2.50 -8.85
N ARG A 13 -13.41 -1.61 -8.04
CA ARG A 13 -12.13 -0.93 -8.30
C ARG A 13 -11.29 -1.00 -7.04
N THR A 14 -10.05 -1.44 -7.15
CA THR A 14 -9.19 -1.60 -5.98
C THR A 14 -7.83 -1.01 -6.29
N PHE A 15 -7.41 -0.02 -5.51
CA PHE A 15 -6.12 0.64 -5.70
C PHE A 15 -5.39 0.92 -4.40
N ALA A 16 -4.07 1.01 -4.50
CA ALA A 16 -3.22 1.52 -3.46
C ALA A 16 -2.80 2.96 -3.77
N ILE A 17 -2.67 3.78 -2.74
CA ILE A 17 -2.09 5.11 -2.86
C ILE A 17 -0.62 5.03 -2.45
N ILE A 18 0.27 5.37 -3.37
CA ILE A 18 1.72 5.36 -3.18
C ILE A 18 2.30 6.77 -3.29
N SER A 19 3.28 7.08 -2.46
CA SER A 19 3.97 8.37 -2.51
C SER A 19 5.22 8.38 -1.65
N HIS A 20 6.03 9.42 -1.81
CA HIS A 20 7.01 9.81 -0.79
C HIS A 20 6.29 10.37 0.46
N PRO A 21 6.89 10.29 1.68
CA PRO A 21 6.36 10.96 2.87
C PRO A 21 6.07 12.44 2.62
N ASP A 22 5.00 12.96 3.21
CA ASP A 22 4.54 14.36 3.09
C ASP A 22 4.05 14.81 1.69
N ALA A 23 3.97 13.94 0.69
CA ALA A 23 3.39 14.30 -0.62
C ALA A 23 1.88 14.61 -0.55
N GLY A 24 1.22 14.24 0.55
CA GLY A 24 -0.20 14.50 0.79
C GLY A 24 -1.11 13.30 0.54
N LYS A 25 -0.55 12.09 0.55
CA LYS A 25 -1.26 10.83 0.36
C LYS A 25 -2.48 10.69 1.28
N THR A 26 -2.28 10.71 2.58
CA THR A 26 -3.36 10.61 3.58
C THR A 26 -4.41 11.69 3.41
N THR A 27 -4.01 12.92 3.04
CA THR A 27 -4.96 14.01 2.76
C THR A 27 -5.81 13.69 1.53
N LEU A 28 -5.20 13.15 0.46
CA LEU A 28 -5.95 12.74 -0.74
C LEU A 28 -6.93 11.61 -0.40
N THR A 29 -6.48 10.59 0.36
CA THR A 29 -7.35 9.51 0.85
C THR A 29 -8.58 10.02 1.57
N GLU A 30 -8.40 10.94 2.53
CA GLU A 30 -9.50 11.54 3.30
C GLU A 30 -10.47 12.32 2.40
N LYS A 31 -9.96 12.98 1.35
CA LYS A 31 -10.82 13.71 0.41
C LYS A 31 -11.59 12.78 -0.52
N LEU A 32 -10.98 11.70 -1.00
CA LEU A 32 -11.68 10.67 -1.76
C LEU A 32 -12.84 10.04 -0.96
N LEU A 33 -12.59 9.76 0.34
CA LEU A 33 -13.63 9.26 1.23
C LEU A 33 -14.75 10.29 1.47
N LEU A 34 -14.41 11.58 1.52
CA LEU A 34 -15.38 12.65 1.67
C LEU A 34 -16.29 12.77 0.44
N PHE A 35 -15.72 12.79 -0.77
CA PHE A 35 -16.48 12.83 -2.02
C PHE A 35 -17.34 11.58 -2.22
N GLY A 36 -16.84 10.41 -1.86
CA GLY A 36 -17.60 9.18 -1.85
C GLY A 36 -18.68 9.08 -0.75
N GLY A 37 -18.83 10.11 0.08
CA GLY A 37 -19.82 10.15 1.17
C GLY A 37 -19.54 9.15 2.31
N ALA A 38 -18.38 8.51 2.31
CA ALA A 38 -17.99 7.54 3.35
C ALA A 38 -17.65 8.20 4.68
N ILE A 39 -17.27 9.48 4.67
CA ILE A 39 -17.04 10.30 5.86
C ILE A 39 -17.76 11.65 5.69
N ARG A 40 -18.17 12.25 6.81
CA ARG A 40 -18.85 13.57 6.81
C ARG A 40 -17.89 14.75 6.78
N GLU A 41 -16.69 14.56 7.29
CA GLU A 41 -15.65 15.58 7.39
C GLU A 41 -14.27 14.91 7.27
N ALA A 42 -13.39 15.49 6.46
CA ALA A 42 -12.03 15.01 6.31
C ALA A 42 -11.15 15.40 7.51
N GLY A 43 -10.34 14.45 7.99
CA GLY A 43 -9.30 14.68 8.97
C GLY A 43 -7.99 15.19 8.36
N THR A 44 -6.98 15.46 9.19
CA THR A 44 -5.64 15.84 8.76
C THR A 44 -4.55 15.08 9.51
N VAL A 45 -3.43 14.78 8.84
CA VAL A 45 -2.27 14.11 9.45
C VAL A 45 -1.71 14.89 10.66
N LYS A 46 -1.76 16.22 10.61
CA LYS A 46 -1.31 17.12 11.69
C LYS A 46 -2.48 17.68 12.50
N GLY A 47 -3.37 16.82 12.98
CA GLY A 47 -4.60 17.18 13.69
C GLY A 47 -4.46 18.02 14.95
N LYS A 48 -3.22 18.35 15.41
CA LYS A 48 -2.98 19.19 16.60
C LYS A 48 -3.63 20.58 16.56
N LYS A 49 -3.87 21.13 15.36
CA LYS A 49 -4.53 22.44 15.19
C LYS A 49 -6.05 22.35 15.10
N THR A 50 -6.58 21.25 14.60
CA THR A 50 -8.01 21.06 14.33
C THR A 50 -8.69 20.08 15.28
N GLY A 51 -7.91 19.31 16.06
CA GLY A 51 -8.40 18.24 16.94
C GLY A 51 -8.94 17.00 16.18
N LYS A 52 -8.85 16.98 14.84
CA LYS A 52 -9.34 15.88 13.99
C LYS A 52 -8.16 15.23 13.26
N TYR A 53 -7.95 13.96 13.52
CA TYR A 53 -6.93 13.15 12.85
C TYR A 53 -7.56 12.40 11.66
N ALA A 54 -6.73 12.01 10.70
CA ALA A 54 -7.15 11.21 9.58
C ALA A 54 -7.69 9.85 10.03
N LYS A 55 -8.71 9.33 9.35
CA LYS A 55 -9.30 8.02 9.65
C LYS A 55 -8.34 6.88 9.32
N SER A 56 -7.48 7.06 8.33
CA SER A 56 -6.42 6.12 7.96
C SER A 56 -5.36 5.96 9.06
N ASP A 57 -5.06 7.01 9.83
CA ASP A 57 -4.06 7.01 10.90
C ASP A 57 -4.72 6.68 12.25
N TRP A 58 -4.94 5.41 12.53
CA TRP A 58 -5.67 4.97 13.71
C TRP A 58 -4.78 4.73 14.94
N MET A 59 -3.49 4.43 14.74
CA MET A 59 -2.54 4.21 15.83
C MET A 59 -2.14 5.52 16.53
N ASP A 60 -1.96 5.45 17.85
CA ASP A 60 -1.50 6.62 18.62
C ASP A 60 -0.11 7.11 18.19
N ILE A 61 0.78 6.21 17.79
CA ILE A 61 2.11 6.56 17.30
C ILE A 61 2.05 7.28 15.94
N GLU A 62 1.13 6.91 15.05
CA GLU A 62 0.88 7.59 13.78
C GLU A 62 0.42 9.04 14.03
N LYS A 63 -0.55 9.21 14.92
CA LYS A 63 -1.07 10.53 15.33
C LYS A 63 -0.01 11.41 16.00
N GLN A 64 0.83 10.82 16.84
CA GLN A 64 1.89 11.55 17.55
C GLN A 64 3.01 12.02 16.61
N ARG A 65 3.40 11.19 15.64
CA ARG A 65 4.48 11.46 14.69
C ARG A 65 4.02 12.13 13.41
N GLY A 66 2.73 11.99 13.07
CA GLY A 66 2.15 12.50 11.82
C GLY A 66 2.65 11.74 10.59
N ILE A 67 2.89 10.43 10.73
CA ILE A 67 3.27 9.51 9.65
C ILE A 67 2.47 8.23 9.74
N SER A 68 2.02 7.70 8.61
CA SER A 68 1.38 6.38 8.55
C SER A 68 2.44 5.29 8.68
N VAL A 69 2.18 4.31 9.53
CA VAL A 69 3.09 3.21 9.89
C VAL A 69 2.61 1.90 9.28
N THR A 70 1.29 1.73 9.14
CA THR A 70 0.68 0.55 8.56
C THR A 70 -0.27 0.93 7.43
N SER A 71 -0.47 0.01 6.47
CA SER A 71 -1.49 0.20 5.44
C SER A 71 -2.88 0.16 6.06
N SER A 72 -3.74 1.07 5.63
CA SER A 72 -5.17 1.09 5.99
C SER A 72 -6.01 0.66 4.80
N VAL A 73 -7.08 -0.07 5.05
CA VAL A 73 -8.05 -0.49 4.03
C VAL A 73 -9.35 0.26 4.28
N MET A 74 -9.89 0.88 3.25
CA MET A 74 -11.15 1.61 3.31
C MET A 74 -11.98 1.29 2.07
N GLN A 75 -13.29 1.27 2.22
CA GLN A 75 -14.22 1.04 1.13
C GLN A 75 -15.24 2.16 1.06
N LEU A 76 -15.62 2.53 -0.15
CA LEU A 76 -16.69 3.48 -0.43
C LEU A 76 -17.47 3.06 -1.66
N ASP A 77 -18.73 3.51 -1.72
CA ASP A 77 -19.58 3.39 -2.90
C ASP A 77 -19.61 4.74 -3.63
N TYR A 78 -19.30 4.73 -4.92
CA TYR A 78 -19.32 5.93 -5.74
C TYR A 78 -19.72 5.59 -7.17
N ASP A 79 -20.70 6.31 -7.72
CA ASP A 79 -21.22 6.13 -9.08
C ASP A 79 -21.48 4.65 -9.47
N ASN A 80 -22.26 3.93 -8.65
CA ASN A 80 -22.56 2.50 -8.80
C ASN A 80 -21.33 1.57 -8.81
N LYS A 81 -20.15 2.05 -8.44
CA LYS A 81 -18.95 1.25 -8.24
C LYS A 81 -18.63 1.10 -6.76
N ILE A 82 -17.99 0.00 -6.44
CA ILE A 82 -17.44 -0.29 -5.12
C ILE A 82 -15.93 -0.09 -5.19
N ILE A 83 -15.45 0.89 -4.45
CA ILE A 83 -14.04 1.30 -4.49
C ILE A 83 -13.36 0.87 -3.20
N ASN A 84 -12.30 0.08 -3.32
CA ASN A 84 -11.43 -0.29 -2.22
C ASN A 84 -10.14 0.54 -2.31
N ILE A 85 -9.88 1.34 -1.28
CA ILE A 85 -8.70 2.18 -1.16
C ILE A 85 -7.76 1.58 -0.13
N LEU A 86 -6.52 1.36 -0.51
CA LEU A 86 -5.45 0.91 0.37
C LEU A 86 -4.46 2.05 0.54
N ASP A 87 -4.53 2.73 1.67
CA ASP A 87 -3.56 3.78 2.02
C ASP A 87 -2.29 3.13 2.57
N THR A 88 -1.15 3.31 1.89
CA THR A 88 0.11 2.65 2.24
C THR A 88 1.01 3.53 3.11
N PRO A 89 1.90 2.99 3.95
CA PRO A 89 2.89 3.82 4.61
C PRO A 89 3.82 4.50 3.60
N GLY A 90 4.16 5.77 3.84
CA GLY A 90 5.09 6.52 2.99
C GLY A 90 6.57 6.30 3.34
N HIS A 91 6.89 5.84 4.56
CA HIS A 91 8.26 5.70 5.04
C HIS A 91 8.90 4.40 4.56
N GLU A 92 10.20 4.45 4.17
CA GLU A 92 10.91 3.29 3.60
C GLU A 92 11.04 2.11 4.56
N ASP A 93 11.10 2.33 5.87
CA ASP A 93 11.14 1.26 6.87
C ASP A 93 9.92 0.32 6.80
N PHE A 94 8.80 0.80 6.25
CA PHE A 94 7.56 0.04 6.08
C PHE A 94 7.30 -0.41 4.63
N SER A 95 8.32 -0.39 3.78
CA SER A 95 8.20 -0.78 2.37
C SER A 95 7.68 -2.19 2.18
N GLU A 96 7.96 -3.13 3.10
CA GLU A 96 7.44 -4.50 3.03
C GLU A 96 5.91 -4.56 3.14
N ASP A 97 5.31 -3.77 4.06
CA ASP A 97 3.84 -3.66 4.16
C ASP A 97 3.24 -3.04 2.89
N THR A 98 3.89 -2.00 2.35
CA THR A 98 3.50 -1.40 1.07
C THR A 98 3.56 -2.41 -0.07
N TYR A 99 4.61 -3.22 -0.14
CA TYR A 99 4.78 -4.26 -1.16
C TYR A 99 3.66 -5.30 -1.11
N ARG A 100 3.36 -5.82 0.10
CA ARG A 100 2.27 -6.78 0.30
C ARG A 100 0.92 -6.18 -0.08
N THR A 101 0.72 -4.90 0.24
CA THR A 101 -0.49 -4.16 -0.11
C THR A 101 -0.63 -4.01 -1.63
N LEU A 102 0.46 -3.70 -2.34
CA LEU A 102 0.47 -3.64 -3.81
C LEU A 102 0.15 -4.98 -4.48
N MET A 103 0.39 -6.10 -3.80
CA MET A 103 -0.02 -7.42 -4.29
C MET A 103 -1.55 -7.63 -4.24
N ALA A 104 -2.27 -6.83 -3.46
CA ALA A 104 -3.71 -6.96 -3.26
C ALA A 104 -4.55 -5.98 -4.09
N VAL A 105 -3.93 -5.19 -4.97
CA VAL A 105 -4.63 -4.17 -5.76
C VAL A 105 -4.54 -4.41 -7.26
N ASP A 106 -5.41 -3.74 -8.01
CA ASP A 106 -5.51 -3.83 -9.48
C ASP A 106 -4.89 -2.61 -10.17
N SER A 107 -4.72 -1.50 -9.46
CA SER A 107 -4.05 -0.27 -9.91
C SER A 107 -3.42 0.49 -8.75
N ALA A 108 -2.63 1.51 -9.05
CA ALA A 108 -2.03 2.39 -8.06
C ALA A 108 -2.28 3.86 -8.41
N VAL A 109 -2.47 4.68 -7.38
CA VAL A 109 -2.49 6.14 -7.49
C VAL A 109 -1.18 6.67 -6.92
N MET A 110 -0.35 7.24 -7.79
CA MET A 110 0.94 7.84 -7.42
C MET A 110 0.75 9.32 -7.13
N VAL A 111 1.00 9.72 -5.88
CA VAL A 111 0.91 11.11 -5.45
C VAL A 111 2.29 11.74 -5.41
N ILE A 112 2.46 12.84 -6.15
CA ILE A 112 3.70 13.59 -6.29
C ILE A 112 3.50 14.98 -5.68
N ASP A 113 4.47 15.44 -4.87
CA ASP A 113 4.53 16.83 -4.42
C ASP A 113 5.00 17.72 -5.57
N GLY A 114 4.15 18.63 -6.05
CA GLY A 114 4.45 19.50 -7.19
C GLY A 114 5.70 20.38 -7.00
N ALA A 115 6.05 20.72 -5.76
CA ALA A 115 7.26 21.49 -5.48
C ALA A 115 8.54 20.63 -5.50
N LYS A 116 8.42 19.33 -5.17
CA LYS A 116 9.57 18.43 -5.05
C LYS A 116 9.81 17.57 -6.29
N GLY A 117 8.75 17.14 -6.97
CA GLY A 117 8.79 16.20 -8.10
C GLY A 117 9.00 14.75 -7.62
N ILE A 118 9.71 13.95 -8.43
CA ILE A 118 9.98 12.55 -8.16
C ILE A 118 11.06 12.37 -7.09
N GLU A 119 10.67 11.85 -5.94
CA GLU A 119 11.55 11.56 -4.82
C GLU A 119 11.90 10.05 -4.75
N ALA A 120 12.97 9.71 -4.03
CA ALA A 120 13.56 8.36 -4.02
C ALA A 120 12.55 7.24 -3.68
N GLN A 121 11.67 7.46 -2.70
CA GLN A 121 10.68 6.46 -2.30
C GLN A 121 9.63 6.25 -3.39
N THR A 122 9.18 7.31 -4.05
CA THR A 122 8.26 7.22 -5.19
C THR A 122 8.84 6.35 -6.29
N LEU A 123 10.13 6.55 -6.62
CA LEU A 123 10.84 5.75 -7.62
C LEU A 123 10.92 4.26 -7.24
N LYS A 124 11.20 3.95 -5.97
CA LYS A 124 11.22 2.57 -5.48
C LYS A 124 9.85 1.89 -5.66
N LEU A 125 8.78 2.56 -5.23
CA LEU A 125 7.42 2.02 -5.29
C LEU A 125 6.91 1.90 -6.74
N PHE A 126 7.26 2.85 -7.60
CA PHE A 126 6.97 2.78 -9.02
C PHE A 126 7.57 1.53 -9.67
N LYS A 127 8.86 1.25 -9.41
CA LYS A 127 9.53 0.04 -9.94
C LYS A 127 8.78 -1.23 -9.56
N VAL A 128 8.22 -1.29 -8.35
CA VAL A 128 7.39 -2.41 -7.90
C VAL A 128 6.12 -2.53 -8.74
N CYS A 129 5.40 -1.43 -8.91
CA CYS A 129 4.19 -1.41 -9.74
C CYS A 129 4.49 -1.88 -11.17
N ARG A 130 5.59 -1.38 -11.78
CA ARG A 130 6.02 -1.77 -13.13
C ARG A 130 6.36 -3.27 -13.24
N MET A 131 7.13 -3.80 -12.28
CA MET A 131 7.47 -5.23 -12.24
C MET A 131 6.24 -6.14 -12.16
N ARG A 132 5.16 -5.65 -11.59
CA ARG A 132 3.89 -6.37 -11.39
C ARG A 132 2.83 -6.05 -12.45
N GLY A 133 3.11 -5.19 -13.42
CA GLY A 133 2.14 -4.77 -14.43
C GLY A 133 0.93 -4.07 -13.83
N ILE A 134 1.13 -3.30 -12.73
CA ILE A 134 0.07 -2.53 -12.06
C ILE A 134 -0.04 -1.18 -12.76
N PRO A 135 -1.19 -0.84 -13.39
CA PRO A 135 -1.43 0.47 -13.99
C PRO A 135 -1.35 1.59 -12.95
N ILE A 136 -0.80 2.73 -13.38
CA ILE A 136 -0.59 3.88 -12.50
C ILE A 136 -1.39 5.08 -12.99
N PHE A 137 -2.05 5.76 -12.05
CA PHE A 137 -2.69 7.06 -12.19
C PHE A 137 -1.85 8.05 -11.38
N THR A 138 -1.45 9.16 -11.98
CA THR A 138 -0.58 10.14 -11.33
C THR A 138 -1.37 11.37 -10.89
N PHE A 139 -1.22 11.75 -9.62
CA PHE A 139 -1.79 12.98 -9.07
C PHE A 139 -0.68 13.90 -8.55
N ILE A 140 -0.44 15.00 -9.25
CA ILE A 140 0.51 16.05 -8.85
C ILE A 140 -0.21 16.99 -7.90
N ASN A 141 0.15 16.91 -6.64
CA ASN A 141 -0.53 17.55 -5.52
C ASN A 141 0.12 18.88 -5.12
N LYS A 142 -0.64 19.71 -4.43
CA LYS A 142 -0.23 20.99 -3.83
C LYS A 142 -0.05 22.14 -4.83
N VAL A 143 -0.82 22.14 -5.92
CA VAL A 143 -0.76 23.21 -6.93
C VAL A 143 -1.21 24.58 -6.40
N ASP A 144 -1.88 24.60 -5.22
CA ASP A 144 -2.19 25.82 -4.46
C ASP A 144 -0.96 26.51 -3.85
N ARG A 145 0.23 25.93 -4.05
CA ARG A 145 1.53 26.49 -3.61
C ARG A 145 2.44 26.68 -4.81
N GLU A 146 3.62 27.29 -4.59
CA GLU A 146 4.67 27.32 -5.58
C GLU A 146 5.13 25.89 -5.89
N ILE A 147 5.03 25.50 -7.16
CA ILE A 147 5.43 24.21 -7.70
C ILE A 147 6.49 24.40 -8.79
N LYS A 148 7.14 23.32 -9.21
CA LYS A 148 7.95 23.31 -10.42
C LYS A 148 7.06 23.59 -11.64
N ASP A 149 7.69 24.01 -12.75
CA ASP A 149 6.98 24.16 -14.00
C ASP A 149 6.24 22.86 -14.38
N PRO A 150 4.95 22.92 -14.79
CA PRO A 150 4.19 21.72 -15.12
C PRO A 150 4.83 20.85 -16.20
N LEU A 151 5.40 21.45 -17.26
CA LEU A 151 6.08 20.70 -18.32
C LEU A 151 7.38 20.06 -17.84
N GLU A 152 8.12 20.74 -16.95
CA GLU A 152 9.30 20.14 -16.31
C GLU A 152 8.92 18.94 -15.43
N LEU A 153 7.79 18.99 -14.70
CA LEU A 153 7.30 17.87 -13.91
C LEU A 153 6.91 16.67 -14.78
N LEU A 154 6.24 16.90 -15.90
CA LEU A 154 5.90 15.85 -16.86
C LEU A 154 7.17 15.20 -17.43
N ALA A 155 8.13 16.01 -17.87
CA ALA A 155 9.41 15.52 -18.38
C ALA A 155 10.21 14.76 -17.30
N GLU A 156 10.18 15.22 -16.05
CA GLU A 156 10.83 14.52 -14.91
C GLU A 156 10.20 13.14 -14.67
N ILE A 157 8.88 13.00 -14.80
CA ILE A 157 8.16 11.73 -14.68
C ILE A 157 8.60 10.79 -15.80
N GLU A 158 8.61 11.25 -17.03
CA GLU A 158 9.00 10.45 -18.20
C GLU A 158 10.45 10.00 -18.14
N GLU A 159 11.37 10.90 -17.79
CA GLU A 159 12.79 10.61 -17.71
C GLU A 159 13.12 9.61 -16.57
N LYS A 160 12.58 9.85 -15.36
CA LYS A 160 12.94 9.05 -14.18
C LYS A 160 12.18 7.75 -14.08
N LEU A 161 10.95 7.71 -14.56
CA LEU A 161 10.08 6.54 -14.45
C LEU A 161 9.99 5.75 -15.76
N GLU A 162 10.47 6.30 -16.88
CA GLU A 162 10.38 5.68 -18.21
C GLU A 162 8.93 5.29 -18.56
N ILE A 163 7.98 6.16 -18.27
CA ILE A 163 6.56 6.02 -18.53
C ILE A 163 6.05 7.27 -19.26
N GLU A 164 5.28 7.09 -20.30
CA GLU A 164 4.67 8.19 -21.04
C GLU A 164 3.61 8.90 -20.20
N THR A 165 3.62 10.24 -20.17
CA THR A 165 2.63 11.03 -19.47
C THR A 165 1.52 11.50 -20.38
N TYR A 166 0.28 11.47 -19.89
CA TYR A 166 -0.86 12.10 -20.53
C TYR A 166 -1.54 13.05 -19.55
N PRO A 167 -1.22 14.37 -19.60
CA PRO A 167 -1.85 15.35 -18.73
C PRO A 167 -3.33 15.51 -19.09
N MET A 168 -4.18 15.30 -18.09
CA MET A 168 -5.63 15.46 -18.19
C MET A 168 -6.04 16.90 -17.96
N ASN A 169 -5.25 17.63 -17.19
CA ASN A 169 -5.42 19.05 -16.91
C ASN A 169 -4.07 19.72 -16.69
N LEU A 170 -4.05 21.06 -16.70
CA LEU A 170 -2.91 21.88 -16.33
C LEU A 170 -3.32 23.00 -15.36
N PRO A 171 -2.44 23.41 -14.41
CA PRO A 171 -2.72 24.52 -13.53
C PRO A 171 -2.59 25.87 -14.25
N VAL A 172 -3.59 26.73 -14.08
CA VAL A 172 -3.56 28.12 -14.51
C VAL A 172 -3.00 28.97 -13.37
N GLY A 173 -1.71 29.26 -13.44
CA GLY A 173 -0.96 29.89 -12.36
C GLY A 173 -0.55 28.93 -11.24
N MET A 174 0.12 29.46 -10.21
CA MET A 174 0.56 28.70 -9.03
C MET A 174 0.70 29.61 -7.81
N GLY A 175 0.72 29.04 -6.61
CA GLY A 175 0.87 29.77 -5.35
C GLY A 175 -0.22 30.83 -5.16
N GLN A 176 0.18 32.06 -4.90
CA GLN A 176 -0.75 33.17 -4.73
C GLN A 176 -1.50 33.58 -5.99
N ASN A 177 -0.94 33.23 -7.15
CA ASN A 177 -1.52 33.49 -8.47
C ASN A 177 -2.25 32.27 -9.05
N PHE A 178 -2.50 31.25 -8.25
CA PHE A 178 -3.25 30.09 -8.68
C PHE A 178 -4.71 30.46 -8.93
N PHE A 179 -5.12 30.40 -10.19
CA PHE A 179 -6.49 30.72 -10.60
C PHE A 179 -7.38 29.47 -10.63
N GLY A 180 -6.87 28.36 -11.14
CA GLY A 180 -7.64 27.15 -11.31
C GLY A 180 -6.91 26.08 -12.11
N ILE A 181 -7.63 25.09 -12.63
CA ILE A 181 -7.11 24.08 -13.54
C ILE A 181 -7.84 24.14 -14.88
N MET A 182 -7.10 24.03 -15.97
CA MET A 182 -7.59 23.91 -17.33
C MET A 182 -7.76 22.44 -17.69
N ASP A 183 -9.00 22.01 -17.93
CA ASP A 183 -9.31 20.63 -18.34
C ASP A 183 -9.04 20.47 -19.85
N ARG A 184 -8.20 19.47 -20.19
CA ARG A 184 -7.78 19.23 -21.59
C ARG A 184 -8.89 18.66 -22.44
N LYS A 185 -9.73 17.79 -21.88
CA LYS A 185 -10.75 17.05 -22.63
C LYS A 185 -12.05 17.83 -22.79
N ASN A 186 -12.44 18.52 -21.72
CA ASN A 186 -13.76 19.14 -21.64
C ASN A 186 -13.72 20.64 -21.98
N HIS A 187 -12.53 21.20 -22.24
CA HIS A 187 -12.32 22.60 -22.68
C HIS A 187 -12.98 23.61 -21.74
N PHE A 188 -12.65 23.54 -20.45
CA PHE A 188 -13.02 24.56 -19.48
C PHE A 188 -11.89 24.80 -18.46
N ILE A 189 -11.96 25.93 -17.76
CA ILE A 189 -11.17 26.16 -16.56
C ILE A 189 -12.11 26.04 -15.34
N GLU A 190 -11.73 25.18 -14.39
CA GLU A 190 -12.33 25.13 -13.06
C GLU A 190 -11.61 26.14 -12.17
N PRO A 191 -12.28 27.23 -11.75
CA PRO A 191 -11.66 28.24 -10.89
C PRO A 191 -11.44 27.73 -9.46
N PHE A 192 -10.33 28.15 -8.85
CA PHE A 192 -9.99 27.78 -7.47
C PHE A 192 -10.89 28.43 -6.41
N LYS A 193 -11.50 29.59 -6.72
CA LYS A 193 -12.42 30.25 -5.80
C LYS A 193 -13.77 29.57 -5.78
N GLU A 194 -14.23 29.22 -4.58
CA GLU A 194 -15.59 28.76 -4.36
C GLU A 194 -16.60 29.78 -4.92
N ASP A 195 -17.72 29.30 -5.42
CA ASP A 195 -18.81 30.09 -6.05
C ASP A 195 -18.44 30.82 -7.37
N SER A 196 -17.39 30.42 -8.05
CA SER A 196 -17.07 30.91 -9.40
C SER A 196 -17.54 29.92 -10.45
N ASP A 197 -18.20 30.41 -11.50
CA ASP A 197 -18.62 29.58 -12.63
C ASP A 197 -17.40 29.07 -13.43
N PHE A 198 -17.56 27.91 -14.07
CA PHE A 198 -16.56 27.41 -15.02
C PHE A 198 -16.36 28.38 -16.16
N VAL A 199 -15.11 28.50 -16.61
CA VAL A 199 -14.76 29.35 -17.77
C VAL A 199 -14.66 28.47 -18.99
N GLU A 200 -15.56 28.65 -19.95
CA GLU A 200 -15.59 27.88 -21.21
C GLU A 200 -14.46 28.26 -22.15
N LEU A 201 -13.87 27.24 -22.80
CA LEU A 201 -12.79 27.39 -23.78
C LEU A 201 -13.21 26.83 -25.13
N ASP A 202 -12.66 27.41 -26.21
CA ASP A 202 -12.78 26.84 -27.54
C ASP A 202 -11.80 25.67 -27.78
N GLU A 203 -11.79 25.15 -29.02
CA GLU A 203 -10.91 24.04 -29.41
C GLU A 203 -9.41 24.39 -29.35
N GLU A 204 -9.07 25.69 -29.33
CA GLU A 204 -7.71 26.21 -29.17
C GLU A 204 -7.39 26.62 -27.71
N TYR A 205 -8.21 26.22 -26.76
CA TYR A 205 -8.13 26.56 -25.33
C TYR A 205 -8.24 28.05 -25.02
N LYS A 206 -8.84 28.84 -25.93
CA LYS A 206 -9.10 30.25 -25.71
C LYS A 206 -10.46 30.46 -25.07
N ILE A 207 -10.52 31.45 -24.18
CA ILE A 207 -11.78 31.78 -23.45
C ILE A 207 -12.80 32.31 -24.46
N VAL A 208 -14.00 31.76 -24.41
CA VAL A 208 -15.11 32.08 -25.31
C VAL A 208 -15.77 33.41 -24.90
N ASP A 209 -15.90 33.66 -23.60
CA ASP A 209 -16.57 34.83 -23.07
C ASP A 209 -15.62 35.98 -22.70
N ASP A 210 -16.14 37.18 -22.44
CA ASP A 210 -15.33 38.31 -21.97
C ASP A 210 -14.94 38.15 -20.50
N ASN A 211 -13.89 37.41 -20.25
CA ASN A 211 -13.36 37.13 -18.93
C ASN A 211 -12.00 37.82 -18.72
N PRO A 212 -11.82 38.58 -17.63
CA PRO A 212 -10.58 39.31 -17.38
C PRO A 212 -9.31 38.49 -17.39
N ILE A 213 -9.39 37.19 -17.04
CA ILE A 213 -8.24 36.28 -17.01
C ILE A 213 -7.64 36.06 -18.41
N ALA A 214 -8.38 36.28 -19.47
CA ALA A 214 -7.88 36.17 -20.84
C ALA A 214 -6.65 37.05 -21.12
N GLN A 215 -6.44 38.11 -20.34
CA GLN A 215 -5.29 39.00 -20.43
C GLN A 215 -4.15 38.60 -19.47
N ASP A 216 -4.38 37.67 -18.55
CA ASP A 216 -3.38 37.23 -17.60
C ASP A 216 -2.24 36.45 -18.28
N THR A 217 -1.01 36.70 -17.84
CA THR A 217 0.19 36.06 -18.40
C THR A 217 0.26 34.57 -18.05
N MET A 218 -0.23 34.20 -16.88
CA MET A 218 -0.25 32.78 -16.45
C MET A 218 -1.26 31.96 -17.24
N TYR A 219 -2.42 32.55 -17.55
CA TYR A 219 -3.39 31.95 -18.44
C TYR A 219 -2.81 31.74 -19.84
N LYS A 220 -2.21 32.78 -20.43
CA LYS A 220 -1.59 32.68 -21.77
C LYS A 220 -0.51 31.60 -21.81
N LYS A 221 0.35 31.55 -20.80
CA LYS A 221 1.34 30.48 -20.66
C LYS A 221 0.69 29.10 -20.61
N CYS A 222 -0.36 28.91 -19.80
CA CYS A 222 -1.06 27.65 -19.72
C CYS A 222 -1.68 27.20 -21.05
N VAL A 223 -2.22 28.16 -21.84
CA VAL A 223 -2.71 27.90 -23.21
C VAL A 223 -1.57 27.45 -24.12
N ASP A 224 -0.45 28.17 -24.12
CA ASP A 224 0.73 27.81 -24.92
C ASP A 224 1.26 26.42 -24.55
N ASP A 225 1.35 26.12 -23.26
CA ASP A 225 1.75 24.80 -22.74
C ASP A 225 0.77 23.70 -23.18
N MET A 226 -0.55 23.95 -23.10
CA MET A 226 -1.58 23.00 -23.52
C MET A 226 -1.56 22.71 -25.00
N ILE A 227 -1.38 23.76 -25.84
CA ILE A 227 -1.21 23.63 -27.30
C ILE A 227 0.05 22.81 -27.59
N LEU A 228 1.18 23.12 -26.95
CA LEU A 228 2.44 22.39 -27.14
C LEU A 228 2.27 20.89 -26.84
N ILE A 229 1.63 20.53 -25.73
CA ILE A 229 1.35 19.14 -25.37
C ILE A 229 0.44 18.46 -26.40
N THR A 230 -0.55 19.19 -26.91
CA THR A 230 -1.50 18.65 -27.88
C THR A 230 -0.83 18.45 -29.25
N GLU A 231 0.00 19.38 -29.68
CA GLU A 231 0.77 19.30 -30.93
C GLU A 231 1.92 18.29 -30.86
N ALA A 232 2.47 18.00 -29.66
CA ALA A 232 3.46 16.95 -29.47
C ALA A 232 2.92 15.56 -29.83
N GLY A 233 1.58 15.43 -30.00
CA GLY A 233 0.94 14.27 -30.62
C GLY A 233 0.93 13.02 -29.75
N VAL A 234 1.08 13.16 -28.43
CA VAL A 234 0.86 12.05 -27.51
C VAL A 234 -0.64 11.87 -27.32
N ASP A 235 -1.20 10.84 -27.94
CA ASP A 235 -2.59 10.45 -27.74
C ASP A 235 -2.75 9.60 -26.48
N TYR A 236 -3.90 9.74 -25.83
CA TYR A 236 -4.26 8.83 -24.75
C TYR A 236 -4.52 7.43 -25.31
N ASP A 237 -3.78 6.45 -24.77
CA ASP A 237 -3.91 5.04 -25.12
C ASP A 237 -4.26 4.21 -23.88
N TYR A 238 -5.51 3.79 -23.80
CA TYR A 238 -6.01 2.99 -22.69
C TYR A 238 -5.27 1.65 -22.52
N GLU A 239 -4.86 1.02 -23.63
CA GLU A 239 -4.11 -0.25 -23.56
C GLU A 239 -2.69 -0.04 -23.01
N LYS A 240 -2.03 1.07 -23.39
CA LYS A 240 -0.74 1.46 -22.78
C LYS A 240 -0.89 1.76 -21.30
N GLN A 241 -1.97 2.45 -20.89
CA GLN A 241 -2.26 2.70 -19.49
C GLN A 241 -2.43 1.41 -18.71
N LEU A 242 -3.21 0.45 -19.23
CA LEU A 242 -3.41 -0.85 -18.57
C LEU A 242 -2.12 -1.68 -18.44
N LYS A 243 -1.15 -1.47 -19.33
CA LYS A 243 0.17 -2.11 -19.27
C LYS A 243 1.18 -1.36 -18.40
N GLY A 244 0.84 -0.18 -17.89
CA GLY A 244 1.75 0.68 -17.14
C GLY A 244 2.81 1.36 -18.00
N GLU A 245 2.55 1.54 -19.31
CA GLU A 245 3.41 2.23 -20.28
C GLU A 245 3.05 3.72 -20.42
N GLN A 246 1.80 4.07 -20.10
CA GLN A 246 1.31 5.46 -20.05
C GLN A 246 0.58 5.71 -18.74
N THR A 247 0.68 6.93 -18.20
CA THR A 247 -0.05 7.37 -17.00
C THR A 247 -0.85 8.64 -17.27
N PRO A 248 -2.17 8.66 -16.97
CA PRO A 248 -2.93 9.90 -16.92
C PRO A 248 -2.46 10.73 -15.73
N VAL A 249 -2.17 12.01 -15.98
CA VAL A 249 -1.63 12.94 -14.97
C VAL A 249 -2.66 14.02 -14.64
N PHE A 250 -2.97 14.16 -13.36
CA PHE A 250 -3.85 15.19 -12.81
C PHE A 250 -3.07 16.14 -11.92
N PHE A 251 -3.26 17.41 -12.10
CA PHE A 251 -2.82 18.45 -11.18
C PHE A 251 -3.96 18.85 -10.26
N GLY A 252 -3.68 19.01 -8.98
CA GLY A 252 -4.70 19.39 -8.01
C GLY A 252 -4.15 19.72 -6.63
N SER A 253 -5.04 20.03 -5.69
CA SER A 253 -4.72 20.24 -4.29
C SER A 253 -5.64 19.41 -3.39
N ALA A 254 -5.09 18.35 -2.82
CA ALA A 254 -5.83 17.51 -1.89
C ALA A 254 -6.28 18.28 -0.64
N LEU A 255 -5.51 19.27 -0.19
CA LEU A 255 -5.86 20.06 1.02
C LEU A 255 -7.15 20.89 0.80
N SER A 256 -7.26 21.54 -0.34
CA SER A 256 -8.43 22.34 -0.72
C SER A 256 -9.53 21.54 -1.42
N SER A 257 -9.34 20.22 -1.60
CA SER A 257 -10.23 19.32 -2.37
C SER A 257 -10.29 19.60 -3.87
N PHE A 258 -9.41 20.46 -4.38
CA PHE A 258 -9.46 20.98 -5.73
C PHE A 258 -8.88 19.96 -6.74
N GLY A 259 -9.61 19.68 -7.84
CA GLY A 259 -9.26 18.69 -8.84
C GLY A 259 -9.36 17.22 -8.36
N VAL A 260 -9.80 16.98 -7.11
CA VAL A 260 -9.94 15.63 -6.55
C VAL A 260 -11.18 14.91 -7.07
N GLU A 261 -12.28 15.64 -7.23
CA GLU A 261 -13.51 15.09 -7.78
C GLU A 261 -13.35 14.70 -9.25
N SER A 262 -12.76 15.57 -10.06
CA SER A 262 -12.45 15.28 -11.48
C SER A 262 -11.55 14.04 -11.62
N PHE A 263 -10.53 13.92 -10.75
CA PHE A 263 -9.69 12.73 -10.67
C PHE A 263 -10.51 11.48 -10.31
N LEU A 264 -11.37 11.55 -9.30
CA LEU A 264 -12.18 10.41 -8.85
C LEU A 264 -13.13 9.95 -9.95
N ASN A 265 -13.83 10.86 -10.62
CA ASN A 265 -14.73 10.57 -11.74
C ASN A 265 -13.97 9.84 -12.86
N TYR A 266 -12.82 10.40 -13.28
CA TYR A 266 -12.01 9.75 -14.29
C TYR A 266 -11.51 8.37 -13.86
N TYR A 267 -11.05 8.25 -12.61
CA TYR A 267 -10.56 6.98 -12.07
C TYR A 267 -11.66 5.89 -12.10
N VAL A 268 -12.86 6.20 -11.67
CA VAL A 268 -13.98 5.26 -11.61
C VAL A 268 -14.32 4.70 -12.98
N ASP A 269 -14.27 5.54 -14.01
CA ASP A 269 -14.58 5.15 -15.39
C ASP A 269 -13.44 4.36 -16.06
N ASN A 270 -12.19 4.71 -15.78
CA ASN A 270 -11.02 4.24 -16.53
C ASN A 270 -10.10 3.27 -15.73
N ALA A 271 -10.37 3.05 -14.45
CA ALA A 271 -9.59 2.08 -13.67
C ALA A 271 -9.92 0.64 -14.08
N PRO A 272 -8.93 -0.27 -14.05
CA PRO A 272 -9.16 -1.67 -14.38
C PRO A 272 -10.13 -2.33 -13.41
N THR A 273 -10.91 -3.27 -13.92
CA THR A 273 -11.61 -4.24 -13.10
C THR A 273 -10.62 -5.23 -12.47
N PRO A 274 -11.02 -5.98 -11.44
CA PRO A 274 -10.18 -7.00 -10.85
C PRO A 274 -9.56 -7.93 -11.89
N LYS A 275 -8.24 -8.10 -11.83
CA LYS A 275 -7.46 -8.94 -12.76
C LYS A 275 -7.38 -10.38 -12.29
N GLY A 276 -7.20 -11.29 -13.24
CA GLY A 276 -6.86 -12.69 -12.95
C GLY A 276 -5.53 -12.81 -12.20
N ARG A 277 -5.35 -13.91 -11.46
CA ARG A 277 -4.15 -14.17 -10.70
C ARG A 277 -3.60 -15.56 -11.00
N HIS A 278 -2.27 -15.65 -11.14
CA HIS A 278 -1.59 -16.91 -11.35
C HIS A 278 -1.48 -17.71 -10.05
N GLY A 279 -1.78 -18.99 -10.11
CA GLY A 279 -1.46 -19.96 -9.06
C GLY A 279 -0.07 -20.55 -9.24
N VAL A 280 0.48 -21.14 -8.17
CA VAL A 280 1.79 -21.83 -8.18
C VAL A 280 1.88 -22.91 -9.26
N ASN A 281 0.75 -23.53 -9.62
CA ASN A 281 0.66 -24.57 -10.65
C ASN A 281 0.43 -24.01 -12.08
N GLU A 282 0.76 -22.75 -12.34
CA GLU A 282 0.55 -22.04 -13.62
C GLU A 282 -0.94 -21.95 -14.05
N GLU A 283 -1.87 -22.13 -13.12
CA GLU A 283 -3.30 -21.93 -13.39
C GLU A 283 -3.68 -20.46 -13.30
N ASP A 284 -4.33 -19.95 -14.35
CA ASP A 284 -4.95 -18.63 -14.34
C ASP A 284 -6.30 -18.65 -13.65
N ILE A 285 -6.37 -18.06 -12.47
CA ILE A 285 -7.61 -17.90 -11.72
C ILE A 285 -8.28 -16.62 -12.15
N GLN A 286 -9.39 -16.77 -12.86
CA GLN A 286 -10.16 -15.63 -13.36
C GLN A 286 -11.09 -15.07 -12.29
N PRO A 287 -11.23 -13.72 -12.16
CA PRO A 287 -12.10 -13.09 -11.16
C PRO A 287 -13.57 -13.52 -11.28
N THR A 288 -14.00 -13.84 -12.49
CA THR A 288 -15.36 -14.29 -12.82
C THR A 288 -15.58 -15.79 -12.65
N GLY A 289 -14.56 -16.53 -12.15
CA GLY A 289 -14.69 -17.96 -11.82
C GLY A 289 -15.75 -18.21 -10.75
N GLU A 290 -16.39 -19.39 -10.77
CA GLU A 290 -17.45 -19.74 -9.81
C GLU A 290 -16.91 -20.12 -8.43
N ASP A 291 -15.73 -20.75 -8.39
CA ASP A 291 -15.12 -21.21 -7.15
C ASP A 291 -14.45 -20.07 -6.40
N PHE A 292 -14.79 -19.96 -5.11
CA PHE A 292 -14.17 -18.96 -4.24
C PHE A 292 -12.68 -19.25 -4.04
N SER A 293 -11.88 -18.20 -4.22
CA SER A 293 -10.49 -18.17 -3.78
C SER A 293 -10.10 -16.77 -3.32
N GLY A 294 -9.09 -16.72 -2.44
CA GLY A 294 -8.53 -15.46 -1.97
C GLY A 294 -7.24 -15.69 -1.19
N PHE A 295 -6.48 -14.64 -0.96
CA PHE A 295 -5.23 -14.72 -0.21
C PHE A 295 -5.14 -13.64 0.87
N ILE A 296 -4.41 -13.97 1.94
CA ILE A 296 -4.17 -13.09 3.07
C ILE A 296 -2.89 -12.30 2.82
N PHE A 297 -3.02 -10.97 2.66
CA PHE A 297 -1.87 -10.11 2.41
C PHE A 297 -1.41 -9.35 3.66
N LYS A 298 -2.26 -9.25 4.68
CA LYS A 298 -1.99 -8.51 5.92
C LYS A 298 -2.67 -9.16 7.11
N ILE A 299 -2.02 -9.08 8.26
CA ILE A 299 -2.61 -9.43 9.56
C ILE A 299 -2.39 -8.28 10.52
N GLN A 300 -3.39 -7.96 11.32
CA GLN A 300 -3.33 -6.89 12.31
C GLN A 300 -4.00 -7.30 13.60
N ALA A 301 -3.31 -7.12 14.73
CA ALA A 301 -3.82 -7.36 16.06
C ALA A 301 -4.22 -6.04 16.74
N ASN A 302 -5.11 -6.13 17.71
CA ASN A 302 -5.48 -5.04 18.62
C ASN A 302 -5.97 -3.75 17.94
N MET A 303 -6.65 -3.84 16.79
CA MET A 303 -7.24 -2.68 16.13
C MET A 303 -8.28 -1.96 17.00
N ASP A 304 -8.93 -2.68 17.92
CA ASP A 304 -9.77 -2.11 18.96
C ASP A 304 -9.11 -2.31 20.33
N PRO A 305 -8.75 -1.23 21.04
CA PRO A 305 -8.15 -1.35 22.39
C PRO A 305 -9.03 -2.10 23.40
N LYS A 306 -10.35 -2.14 23.18
CA LYS A 306 -11.32 -2.83 24.05
C LYS A 306 -11.44 -4.32 23.73
N HIS A 307 -11.18 -4.69 22.49
CA HIS A 307 -11.27 -6.06 21.99
C HIS A 307 -9.91 -6.46 21.43
N ARG A 308 -9.26 -7.44 22.05
CA ARG A 308 -7.95 -7.97 21.61
C ARG A 308 -8.15 -8.93 20.42
N ASP A 309 -8.81 -8.45 19.38
CA ASP A 309 -9.07 -9.21 18.18
C ASP A 309 -7.88 -9.14 17.22
N ARG A 310 -7.64 -10.24 16.54
CA ARG A 310 -6.71 -10.32 15.41
C ARG A 310 -7.54 -10.43 14.13
N ILE A 311 -7.21 -9.61 13.13
CA ILE A 311 -7.90 -9.56 11.85
C ILE A 311 -6.90 -9.90 10.75
N ALA A 312 -7.24 -10.88 9.92
CA ALA A 312 -6.54 -11.19 8.69
C ALA A 312 -7.27 -10.53 7.51
N PHE A 313 -6.55 -9.76 6.71
CA PHE A 313 -7.07 -9.07 5.54
C PHE A 313 -6.96 -9.98 4.33
N LEU A 314 -8.09 -10.38 3.81
CA LEU A 314 -8.23 -11.26 2.67
C LEU A 314 -8.60 -10.47 1.41
N ARG A 315 -7.82 -10.58 0.35
CA ARG A 315 -8.21 -10.19 -1.01
C ARG A 315 -8.99 -11.34 -1.64
N VAL A 316 -10.23 -11.11 -2.03
CA VAL A 316 -11.01 -12.07 -2.83
C VAL A 316 -10.52 -12.05 -4.27
N CYS A 317 -10.13 -13.21 -4.82
CA CYS A 317 -9.56 -13.34 -6.16
C CYS A 317 -10.54 -13.94 -7.17
N SER A 318 -11.45 -14.83 -6.74
CA SER A 318 -12.49 -15.42 -7.60
C SER A 318 -13.72 -15.82 -6.80
N GLY A 319 -14.83 -15.99 -7.49
CA GLY A 319 -16.06 -16.49 -6.93
C GLY A 319 -16.79 -15.54 -6.01
N GLU A 320 -17.69 -16.12 -5.22
CA GLU A 320 -18.51 -15.41 -4.22
C GLU A 320 -18.14 -15.86 -2.82
N PHE A 321 -17.73 -14.94 -1.95
CA PHE A 321 -17.60 -15.17 -0.53
C PHE A 321 -18.97 -15.08 0.14
N ASN A 322 -19.30 -16.03 0.99
CA ASN A 322 -20.49 -16.01 1.84
C ASN A 322 -20.09 -16.24 3.30
N ARG A 323 -20.56 -15.38 4.22
CA ARG A 323 -20.31 -15.56 5.65
C ARG A 323 -20.83 -16.92 6.12
N GLY A 324 -20.03 -17.65 6.87
CA GLY A 324 -20.37 -18.98 7.35
C GLY A 324 -20.00 -20.11 6.39
N MET A 325 -19.40 -19.78 5.21
CA MET A 325 -18.90 -20.82 4.30
C MET A 325 -17.73 -21.59 4.85
N ASP A 326 -17.58 -22.81 4.40
CA ASP A 326 -16.41 -23.65 4.64
C ASP A 326 -15.36 -23.40 3.55
N VAL A 327 -14.12 -23.20 3.96
CA VAL A 327 -12.96 -23.02 3.06
C VAL A 327 -11.82 -23.93 3.47
N ASN A 328 -10.92 -24.23 2.54
CA ASN A 328 -9.70 -24.95 2.81
C ASN A 328 -8.51 -23.97 2.84
N LEU A 329 -7.63 -24.16 3.79
CA LEU A 329 -6.35 -23.46 3.90
C LEU A 329 -5.30 -24.22 3.09
N ALA A 330 -4.78 -23.65 2.00
CA ALA A 330 -3.89 -24.35 1.05
C ALA A 330 -2.63 -24.91 1.74
N ARG A 331 -1.98 -24.12 2.60
CA ARG A 331 -0.75 -24.46 3.33
C ARG A 331 -0.87 -25.75 4.17
N THR A 332 -2.01 -25.97 4.80
CA THR A 332 -2.20 -27.11 5.75
C THR A 332 -3.24 -28.13 5.31
N GLY A 333 -4.04 -27.81 4.28
CA GLY A 333 -5.20 -28.62 3.89
C GLY A 333 -6.36 -28.59 4.91
N LYS A 334 -6.26 -27.80 5.96
CA LYS A 334 -7.25 -27.73 7.02
C LYS A 334 -8.52 -27.04 6.54
N LYS A 335 -9.67 -27.65 6.81
CA LYS A 335 -10.98 -27.04 6.57
C LYS A 335 -11.34 -26.09 7.71
N LEU A 336 -11.69 -24.85 7.35
CA LEU A 336 -12.06 -23.78 8.27
C LEU A 336 -13.44 -23.24 7.93
N LYS A 337 -14.22 -22.88 8.95
CA LYS A 337 -15.50 -22.18 8.77
C LYS A 337 -15.33 -20.69 9.06
N ILE A 338 -15.64 -19.82 8.07
CA ILE A 338 -15.54 -18.38 8.24
C ILE A 338 -16.84 -17.84 8.84
N SER A 339 -16.92 -17.80 10.15
CA SER A 339 -18.14 -17.39 10.87
C SER A 339 -18.23 -15.87 11.10
N ARG A 340 -17.10 -15.17 11.15
CA ARG A 340 -17.03 -13.73 11.45
C ARG A 340 -16.15 -13.02 10.41
N SER A 341 -16.75 -12.10 9.69
CA SER A 341 -16.11 -11.25 8.68
C SER A 341 -16.51 -9.79 8.90
N THR A 342 -15.63 -8.87 8.54
CA THR A 342 -15.88 -7.44 8.68
C THR A 342 -15.47 -6.70 7.41
N ASN A 343 -16.17 -5.61 7.13
CA ASN A 343 -15.80 -4.63 6.13
C ASN A 343 -15.02 -3.47 6.78
N PHE A 344 -14.32 -2.72 5.97
CA PHE A 344 -13.53 -1.56 6.37
C PHE A 344 -14.18 -0.27 5.83
N MET A 345 -15.46 -0.05 6.14
CA MET A 345 -16.09 1.24 5.88
C MET A 345 -15.47 2.30 6.82
N ALA A 346 -15.24 3.50 6.31
CA ALA A 346 -14.46 4.53 7.00
C ALA A 346 -14.99 4.89 8.40
N ASP A 347 -16.29 4.80 8.64
CA ASP A 347 -16.91 5.18 9.92
C ASP A 347 -17.32 3.99 10.80
N ASP A 348 -17.60 2.80 10.21
CA ASP A 348 -18.10 1.65 10.95
C ASP A 348 -17.53 0.31 10.45
N LYS A 349 -17.20 -0.59 11.37
CA LYS A 349 -16.92 -1.99 11.05
C LYS A 349 -18.25 -2.73 10.87
N ALA A 350 -18.73 -2.84 9.63
CA ALA A 350 -19.92 -3.60 9.32
C ALA A 350 -19.57 -5.08 9.08
N THR A 351 -20.48 -5.97 9.43
CA THR A 351 -20.37 -7.40 9.10
C THR A 351 -20.54 -7.57 7.60
N VAL A 352 -19.62 -8.30 6.95
CA VAL A 352 -19.73 -8.67 5.53
C VAL A 352 -20.41 -10.02 5.41
N ASP A 353 -21.55 -10.04 4.74
CA ASP A 353 -22.27 -11.29 4.43
C ASP A 353 -21.83 -11.87 3.09
N VAL A 354 -21.56 -11.03 2.09
CA VAL A 354 -21.18 -11.42 0.74
C VAL A 354 -20.08 -10.51 0.22
N ALA A 355 -19.09 -11.10 -0.49
CA ALA A 355 -18.03 -10.36 -1.18
C ALA A 355 -17.64 -11.08 -2.47
N TYR A 356 -17.04 -10.34 -3.42
CA TYR A 356 -16.66 -10.82 -4.74
C TYR A 356 -15.20 -10.50 -5.06
N ALA A 357 -14.69 -11.07 -6.14
CA ALA A 357 -13.33 -10.75 -6.59
C ALA A 357 -13.16 -9.23 -6.73
N GLY A 358 -12.07 -8.72 -6.16
CA GLY A 358 -11.82 -7.29 -6.01
C GLY A 358 -12.02 -6.78 -4.58
N ASP A 359 -12.92 -7.36 -3.80
CA ASP A 359 -13.14 -6.94 -2.42
C ASP A 359 -12.00 -7.34 -1.48
N ILE A 360 -11.82 -6.52 -0.46
CA ILE A 360 -10.96 -6.82 0.67
C ILE A 360 -11.83 -6.94 1.91
N ILE A 361 -11.75 -8.10 2.57
CA ILE A 361 -12.52 -8.39 3.77
C ILE A 361 -11.61 -8.73 4.94
N GLY A 362 -12.02 -8.37 6.15
CA GLY A 362 -11.35 -8.75 7.38
C GLY A 362 -11.93 -10.05 7.93
N LEU A 363 -11.10 -11.03 8.19
CA LEU A 363 -11.44 -12.27 8.85
C LEU A 363 -10.96 -12.24 10.28
N TYR A 364 -11.87 -12.45 11.25
CA TYR A 364 -11.46 -12.61 12.64
C TYR A 364 -10.67 -13.91 12.81
N ASP A 365 -9.48 -13.80 13.36
CA ASP A 365 -8.50 -14.87 13.42
C ASP A 365 -8.11 -15.20 14.87
N SER A 366 -8.14 -16.50 15.19
CA SER A 366 -7.65 -17.04 16.46
C SER A 366 -6.20 -17.53 16.40
N GLY A 367 -5.46 -17.22 15.33
CA GLY A 367 -4.08 -17.67 15.12
C GLY A 367 -3.93 -18.76 14.06
N ASN A 368 -4.95 -18.96 13.20
CA ASN A 368 -4.89 -19.96 12.14
C ASN A 368 -4.20 -19.46 10.87
N TYR A 369 -4.30 -18.14 10.60
CA TYR A 369 -3.85 -17.56 9.35
C TYR A 369 -2.43 -16.98 9.44
N GLN A 370 -1.74 -17.03 8.30
CA GLN A 370 -0.44 -16.40 8.06
C GLN A 370 -0.53 -15.49 6.83
N ILE A 371 0.35 -14.48 6.77
CA ILE A 371 0.49 -13.67 5.56
C ILE A 371 0.95 -14.57 4.42
N GLY A 372 0.30 -14.45 3.27
CA GLY A 372 0.51 -15.32 2.11
C GLY A 372 -0.40 -16.54 2.04
N ASP A 373 -1.15 -16.85 3.10
CA ASP A 373 -2.09 -17.98 3.07
C ASP A 373 -3.15 -17.82 1.97
N THR A 374 -3.37 -18.89 1.21
CA THR A 374 -4.45 -19.00 0.24
C THR A 374 -5.62 -19.77 0.85
N LEU A 375 -6.82 -19.18 0.73
CA LEU A 375 -8.10 -19.82 1.06
C LEU A 375 -8.84 -20.16 -0.23
N TYR A 376 -9.39 -21.38 -0.32
CA TYR A 376 -10.15 -21.81 -1.48
C TYR A 376 -11.32 -22.70 -1.08
N GLN A 377 -12.34 -22.79 -1.94
CA GLN A 377 -13.46 -23.70 -1.74
C GLN A 377 -13.24 -24.96 -2.58
N ASN A 378 -13.80 -25.39 -3.49
CA ASN A 378 -13.81 -26.71 -4.14
C ASN A 378 -12.48 -27.13 -4.77
N LYS A 379 -11.98 -26.35 -5.73
CA LYS A 379 -10.73 -26.65 -6.44
C LYS A 379 -9.53 -26.12 -5.67
N LYS A 380 -8.53 -26.96 -5.43
CA LYS A 380 -7.30 -26.54 -4.77
C LYS A 380 -6.59 -25.48 -5.59
N VAL A 381 -6.38 -24.32 -4.99
CA VAL A 381 -5.61 -23.20 -5.51
C VAL A 381 -4.58 -22.83 -4.47
N GLU A 382 -3.39 -22.44 -4.90
CA GLU A 382 -2.33 -21.88 -4.07
C GLU A 382 -1.68 -20.74 -4.85
N PHE A 383 -1.72 -19.54 -4.30
CA PHE A 383 -1.11 -18.36 -4.91
C PHE A 383 0.36 -18.28 -4.52
N GLU A 384 1.16 -17.59 -5.35
CA GLU A 384 2.56 -17.33 -5.06
C GLU A 384 2.75 -16.66 -3.70
N ALA A 385 3.84 -17.03 -3.02
CA ALA A 385 4.21 -16.44 -1.74
C ALA A 385 4.42 -14.92 -1.88
N LEU A 386 4.02 -14.18 -0.86
CA LEU A 386 4.28 -12.75 -0.80
C LEU A 386 5.76 -12.51 -0.48
N PRO A 387 6.38 -11.48 -1.08
CA PRO A 387 7.78 -11.16 -0.83
C PRO A 387 8.02 -10.78 0.63
N SER A 388 9.18 -11.15 1.16
CA SER A 388 9.67 -10.78 2.48
C SER A 388 11.04 -10.14 2.36
N PHE A 389 11.22 -8.96 2.93
CA PHE A 389 12.50 -8.26 2.86
C PHE A 389 13.50 -8.82 3.87
N THR A 390 14.76 -8.92 3.45
CA THR A 390 15.84 -9.31 4.35
C THR A 390 16.10 -8.19 5.36
N PRO A 391 16.10 -8.46 6.68
CA PRO A 391 16.43 -7.47 7.68
C PRO A 391 17.88 -6.99 7.56
N GLU A 392 18.08 -5.71 7.87
CA GLU A 392 19.40 -5.06 7.88
C GLU A 392 19.88 -4.72 9.30
N ILE A 393 18.95 -4.68 10.25
CA ILE A 393 19.20 -4.36 11.66
C ILE A 393 18.67 -5.47 12.54
N PHE A 394 19.49 -5.90 13.51
CA PHE A 394 19.13 -6.96 14.44
C PHE A 394 19.32 -6.52 15.88
N VAL A 395 18.37 -6.88 16.75
CA VAL A 395 18.42 -6.61 18.18
C VAL A 395 18.09 -7.86 18.99
N LYS A 396 18.78 -8.11 20.06
CA LYS A 396 18.35 -9.03 21.12
C LYS A 396 17.29 -8.32 21.94
N VAL A 397 16.20 -9.00 22.23
CA VAL A 397 15.08 -8.41 22.97
C VAL A 397 14.73 -9.23 24.19
N SER A 398 14.43 -8.53 25.29
CA SER A 398 13.97 -9.14 26.53
C SER A 398 12.99 -8.23 27.27
N ALA A 399 12.16 -8.82 28.14
CA ALA A 399 11.32 -8.02 29.03
C ALA A 399 12.17 -7.35 30.11
N LYS A 400 11.99 -6.04 30.32
CA LYS A 400 12.67 -5.28 31.40
C LYS A 400 12.23 -5.82 32.78
N ASN A 401 10.98 -6.27 32.90
CA ASN A 401 10.45 -6.87 34.12
C ASN A 401 10.18 -8.37 33.91
N VAL A 402 10.91 -9.21 34.63
CA VAL A 402 10.79 -10.67 34.56
C VAL A 402 9.38 -11.18 34.86
N LEU A 403 8.61 -10.50 35.72
CA LEU A 403 7.24 -10.88 36.04
C LEU A 403 6.27 -10.71 34.86
N LYS A 404 6.65 -9.98 33.83
CA LYS A 404 5.84 -9.74 32.62
C LYS A 404 6.19 -10.66 31.43
N GLN A 405 6.97 -11.72 31.63
CA GLN A 405 7.40 -12.64 30.57
C GLN A 405 6.24 -13.19 29.72
N LYS A 406 5.12 -13.54 30.33
CA LYS A 406 3.95 -14.05 29.59
C LYS A 406 3.37 -13.00 28.62
N HIS A 407 3.29 -11.74 29.06
CA HIS A 407 2.82 -10.64 28.21
C HIS A 407 3.85 -10.31 27.12
N PHE A 408 5.13 -10.37 27.47
CA PHE A 408 6.24 -10.19 26.55
C PHE A 408 6.18 -11.21 25.40
N HIS A 409 6.15 -12.50 25.69
CA HIS A 409 6.10 -13.52 24.64
C HIS A 409 4.85 -13.40 23.77
N LYS A 410 3.68 -13.14 24.37
CA LYS A 410 2.46 -12.93 23.64
C LYS A 410 2.56 -11.70 22.69
N GLY A 411 3.09 -10.58 23.19
CA GLY A 411 3.25 -9.36 22.41
C GLY A 411 4.23 -9.56 21.25
N VAL A 412 5.39 -10.16 21.53
CA VAL A 412 6.38 -10.49 20.49
C VAL A 412 5.76 -11.36 19.39
N GLU A 413 5.10 -12.45 19.78
CA GLU A 413 4.47 -13.40 18.84
C GLU A 413 3.44 -12.69 17.95
N GLN A 414 2.53 -11.91 18.53
CA GLN A 414 1.49 -11.23 17.77
C GLN A 414 2.04 -10.15 16.83
N LEU A 415 3.00 -9.33 17.30
CA LEU A 415 3.60 -8.28 16.48
C LEU A 415 4.48 -8.83 15.35
N VAL A 416 5.17 -9.94 15.58
CA VAL A 416 5.92 -10.64 14.54
C VAL A 416 4.99 -11.23 13.47
N GLN A 417 3.87 -11.80 13.88
CA GLN A 417 2.89 -12.36 12.94
C GLN A 417 2.20 -11.31 12.05
N GLU A 418 2.22 -10.03 12.43
CA GLU A 418 1.83 -8.92 11.56
C GLU A 418 2.84 -8.64 10.44
N GLY A 419 4.05 -9.21 10.54
CA GLY A 419 5.08 -9.17 9.51
C GLY A 419 5.88 -7.87 9.45
N ALA A 420 5.71 -6.94 10.40
CA ALA A 420 6.49 -5.71 10.45
C ALA A 420 7.93 -5.92 10.96
N ILE A 421 8.16 -6.99 11.73
CA ILE A 421 9.45 -7.38 12.31
C ILE A 421 9.62 -8.88 12.16
N GLN A 422 10.82 -9.34 11.86
CA GLN A 422 11.15 -10.75 11.76
C GLN A 422 11.66 -11.29 13.10
N TYR A 423 11.37 -12.56 13.37
CA TYR A 423 11.69 -13.24 14.62
C TYR A 423 12.73 -14.32 14.40
N TYR A 424 13.68 -14.36 15.31
CA TYR A 424 14.70 -15.41 15.39
C TYR A 424 14.93 -15.81 16.82
N LYS A 425 15.30 -17.07 17.04
CA LYS A 425 15.57 -17.64 18.35
C LYS A 425 16.90 -18.39 18.31
N THR A 426 17.79 -18.11 19.26
CA THR A 426 19.04 -18.85 19.41
C THR A 426 18.80 -20.27 19.91
N LEU A 427 19.60 -21.23 19.43
CA LEU A 427 19.40 -22.67 19.74
C LEU A 427 19.63 -23.01 21.22
N HIS A 428 20.70 -22.52 21.81
CA HIS A 428 21.09 -22.92 23.15
C HIS A 428 20.43 -22.10 24.26
N THR A 429 20.37 -20.79 24.09
CA THR A 429 19.91 -19.86 25.13
C THR A 429 18.43 -19.49 25.02
N ASN A 430 17.79 -19.90 23.94
CA ASN A 430 16.42 -19.49 23.60
C ASN A 430 16.21 -17.96 23.59
N GLN A 431 17.29 -17.20 23.38
CA GLN A 431 17.23 -15.76 23.34
C GLN A 431 16.54 -15.29 22.05
N ILE A 432 15.62 -14.35 22.18
CA ILE A 432 14.89 -13.78 21.05
C ILE A 432 15.76 -12.70 20.41
N ILE A 433 15.89 -12.79 19.09
CA ILE A 433 16.47 -11.78 18.23
C ILE A 433 15.38 -11.31 17.29
N LEU A 434 15.23 -10.00 17.16
CA LEU A 434 14.33 -9.39 16.18
C LEU A 434 15.15 -8.76 15.06
N GLY A 435 14.64 -8.90 13.83
CA GLY A 435 15.22 -8.29 12.64
C GLY A 435 14.25 -7.30 12.00
N ALA A 436 14.75 -6.17 11.52
CA ALA A 436 13.98 -5.14 10.84
C ALA A 436 14.79 -4.54 9.68
N VAL A 437 14.09 -3.95 8.71
CA VAL A 437 14.70 -3.20 7.61
C VAL A 437 15.22 -1.86 8.11
N GLY A 438 14.45 -1.19 8.97
CA GLY A 438 14.78 0.13 9.49
C GLY A 438 14.56 0.30 10.99
N GLN A 439 15.15 1.36 11.54
CA GLN A 439 15.12 1.66 12.97
C GLN A 439 13.72 2.00 13.49
N LEU A 440 12.90 2.66 12.67
CA LEU A 440 11.56 3.07 13.07
C LEU A 440 10.64 1.89 13.38
N GLN A 441 10.86 0.72 12.75
CA GLN A 441 10.12 -0.50 13.06
C GLN A 441 10.33 -0.95 14.52
N PHE A 442 11.55 -0.83 15.05
CA PHE A 442 11.82 -1.12 16.46
C PHE A 442 11.18 -0.12 17.41
N GLU A 443 11.14 1.16 17.04
CA GLU A 443 10.49 2.19 17.86
C GLU A 443 8.97 1.97 17.93
N VAL A 444 8.36 1.56 16.83
CA VAL A 444 6.95 1.15 16.76
C VAL A 444 6.72 -0.10 17.62
N PHE A 445 7.59 -1.09 17.50
CA PHE A 445 7.53 -2.31 18.31
C PHE A 445 7.60 -1.99 19.81
N GLU A 446 8.56 -1.17 20.25
CA GLU A 446 8.71 -0.76 21.66
C GLU A 446 7.46 -0.02 22.16
N HIS A 447 6.96 0.93 21.37
CA HIS A 447 5.75 1.69 21.69
C HIS A 447 4.53 0.78 21.85
N ARG A 448 4.33 -0.18 20.94
CA ARG A 448 3.22 -1.12 20.98
C ARG A 448 3.35 -2.12 22.14
N MET A 449 4.56 -2.64 22.40
CA MET A 449 4.82 -3.51 23.56
C MET A 449 4.46 -2.82 24.87
N LYS A 450 4.78 -1.53 25.00
CA LYS A 450 4.45 -0.75 26.20
C LYS A 450 2.94 -0.46 26.32
N ASN A 451 2.31 -0.01 25.25
CA ASN A 451 0.94 0.52 25.31
C ASN A 451 -0.13 -0.57 25.15
N GLU A 452 0.09 -1.57 24.29
CA GLU A 452 -0.89 -2.63 24.03
C GLU A 452 -0.69 -3.85 24.94
N TYR A 453 0.57 -4.18 25.27
CA TYR A 453 0.92 -5.36 26.07
C TYR A 453 1.38 -5.03 27.48
N ASN A 454 1.40 -3.72 27.84
CA ASN A 454 1.83 -3.23 29.15
C ASN A 454 3.20 -3.81 29.58
N THR A 455 4.15 -3.90 28.65
CA THR A 455 5.48 -4.49 28.87
C THR A 455 6.56 -3.60 28.28
N GLU A 456 7.44 -3.09 29.13
CA GLU A 456 8.66 -2.43 28.67
C GLU A 456 9.70 -3.48 28.26
N VAL A 457 10.40 -3.22 27.16
CA VAL A 457 11.43 -4.10 26.59
C VAL A 457 12.81 -3.46 26.69
N VAL A 458 13.83 -4.32 26.74
CA VAL A 458 15.23 -3.94 26.55
C VAL A 458 15.65 -4.49 25.21
N MET A 459 16.22 -3.65 24.35
CA MET A 459 16.72 -3.99 23.03
C MET A 459 18.22 -3.71 22.97
N GLU A 460 19.00 -4.72 22.65
CA GLU A 460 20.46 -4.64 22.49
C GLU A 460 20.82 -4.91 21.03
N ARG A 461 21.38 -3.93 20.35
CA ARG A 461 21.80 -4.09 18.96
C ARG A 461 22.94 -5.09 18.84
N ILE A 462 22.88 -5.95 17.83
CA ILE A 462 23.94 -6.90 17.49
C ILE A 462 24.59 -6.55 16.16
N GLY A 463 25.74 -7.13 15.87
CA GLY A 463 26.56 -6.77 14.71
C GLY A 463 26.10 -7.36 13.38
N GLN A 464 25.16 -8.30 13.39
CA GLN A 464 24.64 -8.96 12.20
C GLN A 464 23.85 -7.98 11.33
N LYS A 465 23.93 -8.17 10.00
CA LYS A 465 23.31 -7.28 9.01
C LYS A 465 22.55 -8.00 7.90
N THR A 466 22.65 -9.31 7.80
CA THR A 466 21.95 -10.09 6.76
C THR A 466 21.56 -11.48 7.24
N THR A 467 20.55 -12.05 6.61
CA THR A 467 20.05 -13.40 6.88
C THR A 467 20.14 -14.29 5.67
N ARG A 468 20.35 -15.60 5.90
CA ARG A 468 20.17 -16.65 4.88
C ARG A 468 19.51 -17.86 5.49
N TRP A 469 18.52 -18.37 4.80
CA TRP A 469 17.86 -19.63 5.11
C TRP A 469 18.66 -20.79 4.54
N ILE A 470 18.41 -21.98 5.04
CA ILE A 470 19.15 -23.18 4.69
C ILE A 470 18.21 -24.13 3.97
N GLU A 471 18.60 -24.58 2.78
CA GLU A 471 17.80 -25.49 1.96
C GLU A 471 17.87 -26.95 2.46
N ASN A 472 19.05 -27.36 2.93
CA ASN A 472 19.37 -28.73 3.32
C ASN A 472 19.72 -28.83 4.81
N GLU A 473 18.69 -28.88 5.65
CA GLU A 473 18.84 -28.86 7.13
C GLU A 473 19.68 -30.01 7.68
N ASP A 474 19.74 -31.15 7.03
CA ASP A 474 20.55 -32.33 7.43
C ASP A 474 22.06 -32.04 7.44
N SER A 475 22.51 -31.00 6.73
CA SER A 475 23.92 -30.58 6.68
C SER A 475 24.34 -29.71 7.87
N ILE A 476 23.42 -29.33 8.76
CA ILE A 476 23.68 -28.39 9.84
C ILE A 476 24.37 -29.09 11.03
N ASN A 477 25.43 -28.43 11.51
CA ASN A 477 26.03 -28.74 12.78
C ASN A 477 26.06 -27.47 13.66
N GLU A 478 25.64 -27.57 14.90
CA GLU A 478 25.59 -26.45 15.84
C GLU A 478 26.96 -25.77 16.04
N ASN A 479 28.06 -26.51 15.83
CA ASN A 479 29.43 -25.98 15.88
C ASN A 479 29.77 -25.03 14.69
N MET A 480 28.90 -24.91 13.68
CA MET A 480 29.06 -23.95 12.58
C MET A 480 28.71 -22.52 13.03
N SER A 481 28.05 -22.36 14.17
CA SER A 481 27.73 -21.04 14.74
C SER A 481 28.99 -20.35 15.29
N SER A 482 29.12 -19.05 15.05
CA SER A 482 30.21 -18.20 15.55
C SER A 482 29.68 -16.79 15.87
N SER A 483 30.51 -15.91 16.40
CA SER A 483 30.11 -14.51 16.62
C SER A 483 29.79 -13.76 15.34
N ARG A 484 30.35 -14.16 14.19
CA ARG A 484 30.13 -13.54 12.87
C ARG A 484 29.02 -14.21 12.06
N SER A 485 28.64 -15.44 12.41
CA SER A 485 27.61 -16.24 11.78
C SER A 485 26.82 -16.98 12.84
N ILE A 486 25.66 -16.43 13.25
CA ILE A 486 24.86 -16.99 14.34
C ILE A 486 23.78 -17.90 13.74
N LEU A 487 23.78 -19.17 14.15
CA LEU A 487 22.72 -20.10 13.78
C LEU A 487 21.53 -19.91 14.71
N VAL A 488 20.37 -19.69 14.14
CA VAL A 488 19.10 -19.42 14.83
C VAL A 488 17.94 -20.18 14.16
N LYS A 489 16.78 -20.17 14.78
CA LYS A 489 15.52 -20.62 14.17
C LYS A 489 14.58 -19.43 13.96
N ASP A 490 13.87 -19.41 12.82
CA ASP A 490 12.82 -18.42 12.57
C ASP A 490 11.50 -18.79 13.32
N LEU A 491 10.44 -18.01 13.11
CA LEU A 491 9.13 -18.22 13.74
C LEU A 491 8.51 -19.60 13.40
N TYR A 492 8.91 -20.20 12.30
CA TYR A 492 8.39 -21.48 11.78
C TYR A 492 9.34 -22.65 11.99
N ASP A 493 10.31 -22.48 12.91
CA ASP A 493 11.36 -23.46 13.24
C ASP A 493 12.37 -23.78 12.13
N ASN A 494 12.39 -23.02 11.01
CA ASN A 494 13.40 -23.19 9.99
C ASN A 494 14.74 -22.67 10.48
N TYR A 495 15.83 -23.34 10.09
CA TYR A 495 17.18 -22.90 10.41
C TYR A 495 17.61 -21.72 9.53
N VAL A 496 18.23 -20.72 10.18
CA VAL A 496 18.68 -19.47 9.56
C VAL A 496 20.05 -19.09 10.09
N PHE A 497 20.93 -18.63 9.21
CA PHE A 497 22.15 -17.95 9.62
C PHE A 497 21.99 -16.43 9.57
N LEU A 498 22.39 -15.77 10.65
CA LEU A 498 22.55 -14.33 10.72
C LEU A 498 24.03 -14.00 10.56
N PHE A 499 24.41 -13.26 9.51
CA PHE A 499 25.78 -12.90 9.20
C PHE A 499 26.07 -11.43 9.53
N GLU A 500 27.31 -11.17 9.99
CA GLU A 500 27.79 -9.82 10.27
C GLU A 500 27.89 -8.97 8.99
N ASN A 501 28.33 -9.58 7.89
CA ASN A 501 28.49 -8.95 6.58
C ASN A 501 28.67 -10.01 5.48
N ASP A 502 28.72 -9.57 4.23
CA ASP A 502 28.91 -10.45 3.06
C ASP A 502 30.25 -11.21 3.09
N PHE A 503 31.30 -10.62 3.66
CA PHE A 503 32.57 -11.33 3.82
C PHE A 503 32.45 -12.53 4.75
N ALA A 504 31.75 -12.38 5.88
CA ALA A 504 31.49 -13.49 6.80
C ALA A 504 30.63 -14.58 6.15
N MET A 505 29.65 -14.18 5.33
CA MET A 505 28.80 -15.09 4.58
C MET A 505 29.61 -15.88 3.53
N ASN A 506 30.43 -15.19 2.72
CA ASN A 506 31.26 -15.84 1.70
C ASN A 506 32.27 -16.80 2.34
N TRP A 507 32.95 -16.36 3.42
CA TRP A 507 33.88 -17.22 4.17
C TRP A 507 33.16 -18.47 4.73
N PHE A 508 31.95 -18.33 5.21
CA PHE A 508 31.13 -19.46 5.68
C PHE A 508 30.80 -20.42 4.54
N SER A 509 30.38 -19.92 3.39
CA SER A 509 30.08 -20.73 2.21
C SER A 509 31.29 -21.48 1.67
N ASP A 510 32.48 -20.85 1.69
CA ASP A 510 33.74 -21.50 1.29
C ASP A 510 34.15 -22.62 2.27
N LYS A 511 33.88 -22.40 3.57
CA LYS A 511 34.24 -23.37 4.60
C LYS A 511 33.30 -24.54 4.71
N TYR A 512 32.02 -24.32 4.41
CA TYR A 512 30.95 -25.30 4.51
C TYR A 512 30.15 -25.39 3.19
N PRO A 513 30.79 -25.86 2.11
CA PRO A 513 30.15 -25.89 0.78
C PRO A 513 28.95 -26.84 0.68
N GLU A 514 28.81 -27.74 1.65
CA GLU A 514 27.65 -28.62 1.79
C GLU A 514 26.38 -27.90 2.22
N VAL A 515 26.50 -26.72 2.87
CA VAL A 515 25.35 -25.94 3.36
C VAL A 515 24.89 -24.98 2.26
N LYS A 516 23.70 -25.25 1.71
CA LYS A 516 23.10 -24.40 0.69
C LYS A 516 22.30 -23.27 1.32
N LEU A 517 22.77 -22.04 1.13
CA LEU A 517 22.15 -20.82 1.63
C LEU A 517 21.29 -20.19 0.55
N PHE A 518 20.08 -19.71 0.92
CA PHE A 518 19.23 -18.91 0.04
C PHE A 518 18.64 -17.69 0.77
N SER A 519 18.25 -16.68 0.01
CA SER A 519 17.49 -15.54 0.51
C SER A 519 15.99 -15.78 0.22
N LYS A 520 15.13 -15.50 1.17
CA LYS A 520 13.71 -15.28 0.86
C LYS A 520 13.65 -13.90 0.19
N LEU A 521 13.14 -13.85 -1.04
CA LEU A 521 12.99 -12.62 -1.83
C LEU A 521 12.04 -11.66 -1.14
#